data_5e46565df760ccf53391517079c63e83
#
_entry.id   5e46565df760ccf53391517079c63e83
#
_cell.length_a   1.000
_cell.length_b   1.000
_cell.length_c   1.000
_cell.angle_alpha   90.00
_cell.angle_beta   90.00
_cell.angle_gamma   90.00
#
_symmetry.space_group_name_H-M   'P 1'
#
loop_
_entity.id
_entity.type
_entity.pdbx_description
1 polymer ?
#
loop_
_entity_poly.entity_id
_entity_poly.type
_entity_poly.pdbx_seq_one_letter_code
_entity_poly.pdbx_strand_id
1 'polypeptide(L)' 'MSYKVVETSTVTDEEIENILNEWTGRGWVFSSIQFVNAESSRRPKMAFLFFVRPEGPDGPGAELS' A
#
# COMPACT_ATOMS: atom_id res chain seq x y z
N MET A 1 -13.48 -4.53 6.49
CA MET A 1 -12.40 -3.76 5.89
C MET A 1 -11.25 -4.68 5.53
N SER A 2 -10.75 -4.56 4.34
CA SER A 2 -9.65 -5.39 3.88
C SER A 2 -8.37 -4.57 3.82
N TYR A 3 -7.26 -5.24 3.98
CA TYR A 3 -5.95 -4.58 3.94
C TYR A 3 -5.09 -5.17 2.84
N LYS A 4 -4.27 -4.34 2.27
CA LYS A 4 -3.30 -4.75 1.26
C LYS A 4 -1.95 -4.14 1.61
N VAL A 5 -0.92 -4.97 1.64
CA VAL A 5 0.43 -4.50 1.93
C VAL A 5 1.29 -4.77 0.70
N VAL A 6 1.96 -3.74 0.21
CA VAL A 6 2.83 -3.86 -0.95
C VAL A 6 4.23 -3.54 -0.51
N GLU A 7 5.14 -4.45 -0.78
CA GLU A 7 6.54 -4.32 -0.39
C GLU A 7 7.36 -3.97 -1.62
N THR A 8 8.31 -3.04 -1.47
CA THR A 8 9.21 -2.73 -2.58
C THR A 8 10.61 -2.46 -2.05
N SER A 9 11.61 -2.94 -2.77
CA SER A 9 12.99 -2.64 -2.47
C SER A 9 13.52 -1.49 -3.34
N THR A 10 12.70 -0.98 -4.24
CA THR A 10 13.07 0.15 -5.08
C THR A 10 12.37 1.37 -4.51
N VAL A 11 13.08 2.09 -3.63
CA VAL A 11 12.47 3.21 -2.92
C VAL A 11 12.79 4.49 -3.66
N THR A 12 12.04 4.74 -4.71
CA THR A 12 12.12 5.96 -5.50
C THR A 12 10.72 6.52 -5.62
N ASP A 13 10.65 7.82 -5.89
CA ASP A 13 9.35 8.44 -6.08
C ASP A 13 8.60 7.81 -7.25
N GLU A 14 9.32 7.45 -8.29
CA GLU A 14 8.71 6.86 -9.46
C GLU A 14 8.07 5.52 -9.14
N GLU A 15 8.78 4.67 -8.40
CA GLU A 15 8.25 3.37 -8.07
C GLU A 15 7.08 3.48 -7.09
N ILE A 16 7.21 4.37 -6.11
CA ILE A 16 6.13 4.55 -5.15
C ILE A 16 4.89 5.08 -5.86
N GLU A 17 5.09 6.00 -6.79
CA GLU A 17 3.97 6.54 -7.55
C GLU A 17 3.29 5.45 -8.37
N ASN A 18 4.08 4.58 -8.99
CA ASN A 18 3.53 3.48 -9.77
C ASN A 18 2.69 2.56 -8.89
N ILE A 19 3.19 2.25 -7.70
CA ILE A 19 2.46 1.38 -6.78
C ILE A 19 1.16 2.05 -6.34
N LEU A 20 1.22 3.33 -6.01
CA LEU A 20 0.03 4.05 -5.59
C LEU A 20 -1.02 4.06 -6.70
N ASN A 21 -0.59 4.35 -7.92
CA ASN A 21 -1.52 4.42 -9.03
C ASN A 21 -2.11 3.06 -9.36
N GLU A 22 -1.31 2.02 -9.27
CA GLU A 22 -1.80 0.70 -9.59
C GLU A 22 -2.88 0.26 -8.61
N TRP A 23 -2.63 0.39 -7.33
CA TRP A 23 -3.55 -0.17 -6.34
C TRP A 23 -4.75 0.72 -6.09
N THR A 24 -4.58 2.05 -6.15
CA THR A 24 -5.76 2.92 -6.06
C THR A 24 -6.64 2.75 -7.28
N GLY A 25 -6.04 2.43 -8.43
CA GLY A 25 -6.83 2.18 -9.63
C GLY A 25 -7.65 0.91 -9.52
N ARG A 26 -7.33 0.03 -8.58
CA ARG A 26 -8.07 -1.19 -8.35
C ARG A 26 -9.07 -1.07 -7.20
N GLY A 27 -9.25 0.14 -6.69
CA GLY A 27 -10.23 0.37 -5.64
C GLY A 27 -9.67 0.39 -4.24
N TRP A 28 -8.35 0.33 -4.11
CA TRP A 28 -7.73 0.41 -2.79
C TRP A 28 -7.45 1.86 -2.43
N VAL A 29 -7.50 2.17 -1.14
CA VAL A 29 -7.24 3.51 -0.64
C VAL A 29 -5.93 3.47 0.11
N PHE A 30 -5.04 4.40 -0.22
CA PHE A 30 -3.74 4.45 0.45
C PHE A 30 -3.93 4.84 1.91
N SER A 31 -3.26 4.14 2.79
CA SER A 31 -3.37 4.39 4.22
C SER A 31 -2.07 4.95 4.78
N SER A 32 -0.96 4.23 4.62
CA SER A 32 0.30 4.69 5.19
C SER A 32 1.46 4.00 4.51
N ILE A 33 2.65 4.52 4.76
CA ILE A 33 3.87 3.94 4.21
C ILE A 33 4.89 3.87 5.34
N GLN A 34 5.63 2.77 5.37
CA GLN A 34 6.68 2.54 6.33
C GLN A 34 7.98 2.30 5.60
N PHE A 35 9.03 2.99 6.02
CA PHE A 35 10.34 2.81 5.39
C PHE A 35 11.24 2.02 6.32
N VAL A 36 12.06 1.14 5.76
CA VAL A 36 13.02 0.35 6.50
C VAL A 36 14.41 0.80 6.05
N ASN A 37 15.20 1.31 6.96
CA ASN A 37 16.53 1.80 6.67
C ASN A 37 17.59 0.79 7.04
N ALA A 38 18.63 0.73 6.22
CA ALA A 38 19.81 0.01 6.62
C ALA A 38 20.52 0.85 7.68
N GLU A 39 21.22 0.17 8.57
CA GLU A 39 21.77 0.81 9.73
C GLU A 39 22.70 1.98 9.40
N SER A 40 23.52 1.84 8.39
CA SER A 40 24.46 2.89 8.03
C SER A 40 24.05 3.65 6.79
N SER A 41 22.81 3.51 6.37
CA SER A 41 22.39 4.10 5.10
C SER A 41 21.52 5.31 5.35
N ARG A 42 21.65 6.31 4.50
CA ARG A 42 20.78 7.48 4.58
C ARG A 42 19.48 7.26 3.83
N ARG A 43 19.45 6.26 2.97
CA ARG A 43 18.27 6.00 2.19
C ARG A 43 17.60 4.75 2.69
N PRO A 44 16.28 4.71 2.68
CA PRO A 44 15.59 3.48 3.03
C PRO A 44 15.93 2.41 2.01
N LYS A 45 16.08 1.18 2.48
CA LYS A 45 16.38 0.09 1.58
C LYS A 45 15.13 -0.60 1.11
N MET A 46 14.02 -0.38 1.78
CA MET A 46 12.75 -0.93 1.31
C MET A 46 11.61 -0.16 1.95
N ALA A 47 10.43 -0.34 1.40
CA ALA A 47 9.24 0.32 1.90
C ALA A 47 8.06 -0.63 1.86
N PHE A 48 7.15 -0.44 2.80
CA PHE A 48 5.88 -1.17 2.84
C PHE A 48 4.78 -0.14 2.73
N LEU A 49 3.91 -0.31 1.74
CA LEU A 49 2.78 0.57 1.55
C LEU A 49 1.52 -0.16 1.97
N PHE A 50 0.72 0.50 2.79
CA PHE A 50 -0.48 -0.08 3.35
C PHE A 50 -1.70 0.56 2.71
N PHE A 51 -2.60 -0.28 2.23
CA PHE A 51 -3.84 0.16 1.61
C PHE A 51 -5.00 -0.47 2.33
N VAL A 52 -6.15 0.19 2.29
CA VAL A 52 -7.37 -0.34 2.88
C VAL A 52 -8.47 -0.28 1.85
N ARG A 53 -9.42 -1.18 2.00
CA ARG A 53 -10.62 -1.15 1.16
C ARG A 53 -11.80 -1.29 2.09
N PRO A 54 -12.55 -0.21 2.28
CA PRO A 54 -13.75 -0.31 3.10
C PRO A 54 -14.76 -1.20 2.40
N GLU A 55 -15.38 -2.06 3.19
CA GLU A 55 -16.44 -2.86 2.66
C GLU A 55 -17.69 -2.05 2.79
N GLY A 56 -18.18 -1.49 1.81
CA GLY A 56 -19.33 -0.64 1.87
C GLY A 56 -20.53 -1.31 2.51
N PRO A 57 -21.68 -0.80 2.25
CA PRO A 57 -22.88 -1.39 2.79
C PRO A 57 -23.03 -2.83 2.38
N ASP A 58 -22.40 -3.20 1.33
CA ASP A 58 -22.42 -4.55 0.97
C ASP A 58 -21.24 -5.26 1.45
N GLY A 59 -20.40 -4.68 2.21
CA GLY A 59 -19.24 -5.25 2.78
C GLY A 59 -19.09 -6.73 2.68
N PRO A 60 -18.31 -7.30 3.52
CA PRO A 60 -18.06 -8.71 3.35
C PRO A 60 -19.34 -9.45 3.46
N GLY A 61 -20.19 -8.95 4.23
CA GLY A 61 -21.44 -9.55 4.27
C GLY A 61 -22.19 -9.30 3.05
N ALA A 62 -21.92 -8.29 2.47
CA ALA A 62 -22.64 -7.98 1.33
C ALA A 62 -22.01 -8.53 0.19
N GLU A 63 -21.10 -8.65 0.32
CA GLU A 63 -20.57 -9.16 -0.70
C GLU A 63 -20.66 -10.32 -0.60
N LEU A 64 -21.09 -10.31 0.18
CA LEU A 64 -21.24 -11.00 0.37
C LEU A 64 -21.48 -11.29 0.33
N SER A 65 -21.50 -10.70 0.24
CA SER A 65 -21.47 -10.41 0.26
C SER A 65 -21.36 -10.30 0.17
#